data_88848b4a3949183419a6335050a7af74
#
_entry.id   88848b4a3949183419a6335050a7af74
#
_cell.length_a   1.000
_cell.length_b   1.000
_cell.length_c   1.000
_cell.angle_alpha   90.00
_cell.angle_beta   90.00
_cell.angle_gamma   90.00
#
_symmetry.space_group_name_H-M   'P 1'
#
loop_
_entity.id
_entity.type
_entity.pdbx_description
1 polymer ?
#
loop_
_entity_poly.entity_id
_entity_poly.type
_entity_poly.pdbx_seq_one_letter_code
_entity_poly.pdbx_strand_id
1 'polypeptide(L)'
;MKSLLRYFILFIGLILAGCSSDKVKVGLLIHSLDKERWQSDQKYFIESVNELGGKVLVAVADNDDQKQLQQAQDLLKRKIRTLVIIPVNQYSAAEIVDLAHNHSVPVISYDRLINNSRVDYYVSTDNIKIGELQAQYMTQLVPKGNYALIGGSEYDNNSRMLFLGQMNILQPYIERGEINLVYRKFTKYWSEDEGYQMAKECLAQNNNQINAIIAGNDAIAYGVLRALKENGLEKKVAVAGMDADLRNVREIVKGNQVMTVYKPIKTMASTAAEIAVKLARGEEIDGCNTRVSNGKRLVPSVLLEALPVNKDNIEQTVIAEGYLKAQDVYQ
;
A
#
# COMPACT_ATOMS: atom_id res chain seq x y z
N MET A 1 58.56 -19.25 39.03
CA MET A 1 58.08 -18.37 37.90
C MET A 1 57.52 -19.11 36.71
N LYS A 2 57.68 -20.41 36.55
CA LYS A 2 57.17 -21.16 35.36
C LYS A 2 55.75 -21.72 35.55
N SER A 3 55.14 -21.72 36.72
CA SER A 3 53.79 -22.25 36.97
C SER A 3 52.68 -21.24 36.86
N LEU A 4 52.95 -19.94 37.07
CA LEU A 4 51.94 -18.86 36.97
C LEU A 4 51.59 -18.50 35.52
N LEU A 5 52.45 -18.76 34.55
CA LEU A 5 52.26 -18.46 33.15
C LEU A 5 51.30 -19.45 32.46
N ARG A 6 51.13 -20.66 33.00
CA ARG A 6 50.21 -21.68 32.46
C ARG A 6 48.75 -21.46 32.79
N TYR A 7 48.43 -20.77 33.88
CA TYR A 7 47.04 -20.45 34.25
C TYR A 7 46.51 -19.18 33.58
N PHE A 8 47.38 -18.31 33.11
CA PHE A 8 46.95 -17.07 32.41
C PHE A 8 46.54 -17.32 30.95
N ILE A 9 47.07 -18.40 30.32
CA ILE A 9 46.72 -18.78 28.95
C ILE A 9 45.41 -19.56 28.89
N LEU A 10 44.99 -20.23 29.99
CA LEU A 10 43.73 -20.97 30.06
C LEU A 10 42.50 -20.06 30.28
N PHE A 11 42.69 -18.81 30.74
CA PHE A 11 41.58 -17.88 31.00
C PHE A 11 41.18 -17.01 29.82
N ILE A 12 42.05 -16.92 28.80
CA ILE A 12 41.76 -16.15 27.56
C ILE A 12 40.99 -16.99 26.52
N GLY A 13 40.95 -18.32 26.69
CA GLY A 13 40.27 -19.24 25.78
C GLY A 13 38.76 -19.39 25.98
N LEU A 14 38.15 -18.76 27.01
CA LEU A 14 36.72 -18.98 27.35
C LEU A 14 35.82 -17.80 27.03
N ILE A 15 36.28 -16.74 26.36
CA ILE A 15 35.45 -15.58 26.01
C ILE A 15 34.99 -15.59 24.52
N LEU A 16 35.31 -16.65 23.78
CA LEU A 16 34.79 -16.87 22.42
C LEU A 16 33.64 -17.92 22.36
N ALA A 17 32.96 -18.15 23.47
CA ALA A 17 31.73 -18.93 23.48
C ALA A 17 30.56 -18.04 23.00
N GLY A 18 30.37 -18.04 21.68
CA GLY A 18 29.08 -17.95 21.01
C GLY A 18 28.03 -16.98 21.58
N CYS A 19 28.13 -15.69 21.29
CA CYS A 19 26.90 -14.93 21.09
C CYS A 19 26.20 -15.47 19.83
N SER A 20 25.41 -16.52 19.95
CA SER A 20 24.29 -16.67 19.05
C SER A 20 23.35 -15.50 19.36
N SER A 21 23.52 -14.37 18.70
CA SER A 21 22.58 -13.28 18.86
C SER A 21 21.23 -13.83 18.43
N ASP A 22 20.33 -14.04 19.40
CA ASP A 22 18.94 -14.37 19.07
C ASP A 22 18.46 -13.37 18.03
N LYS A 23 18.04 -13.89 16.88
CA LYS A 23 17.55 -13.05 15.77
C LYS A 23 16.49 -12.11 16.29
N VAL A 24 16.61 -10.81 16.02
CA VAL A 24 15.59 -9.83 16.39
C VAL A 24 14.26 -10.23 15.76
N LYS A 25 13.18 -10.18 16.55
CA LYS A 25 11.84 -10.56 16.11
C LYS A 25 11.07 -9.32 15.69
N VAL A 26 10.59 -9.31 14.46
CA VAL A 26 9.71 -8.28 13.90
C VAL A 26 8.32 -8.89 13.75
N GLY A 27 7.28 -8.21 14.26
CA GLY A 27 5.89 -8.55 14.01
C GLY A 27 5.44 -7.92 12.70
N LEU A 28 4.79 -8.69 11.82
CA LEU A 28 4.11 -8.19 10.64
C LEU A 28 2.62 -8.53 10.74
N LEU A 29 1.80 -7.50 10.90
CA LEU A 29 0.36 -7.60 11.09
C LEU A 29 -0.36 -7.07 9.85
N ILE A 30 -0.93 -7.99 9.06
CA ILE A 30 -1.52 -7.71 7.75
C ILE A 30 -3.03 -7.71 7.85
N HIS A 31 -3.69 -6.74 7.21
CA HIS A 31 -5.16 -6.66 7.18
C HIS A 31 -5.79 -7.85 6.43
N SER A 32 -5.24 -8.26 5.28
CA SER A 32 -5.72 -9.39 4.47
C SER A 32 -4.69 -9.82 3.44
N LEU A 33 -4.79 -11.05 2.92
CA LEU A 33 -4.00 -11.60 1.81
C LEU A 33 -4.87 -11.97 0.60
N ASP A 34 -6.08 -11.44 0.50
CA ASP A 34 -7.04 -11.71 -0.55
C ASP A 34 -6.61 -11.22 -1.96
N LYS A 35 -5.61 -10.34 -2.03
CA LYS A 35 -5.02 -9.82 -3.28
C LYS A 35 -3.57 -10.22 -3.43
N GLU A 36 -3.15 -10.50 -4.67
CA GLU A 36 -1.78 -10.90 -5.02
C GLU A 36 -0.74 -9.87 -4.55
N ARG A 37 -1.08 -8.58 -4.61
CA ARG A 37 -0.23 -7.51 -4.11
C ARG A 37 0.19 -7.77 -2.66
N TRP A 38 -0.75 -8.04 -1.75
CA TRP A 38 -0.46 -8.23 -0.32
C TRP A 38 0.36 -9.49 -0.04
N GLN A 39 0.22 -10.51 -0.87
CA GLN A 39 1.07 -11.71 -0.84
C GLN A 39 2.50 -11.35 -1.25
N SER A 40 2.68 -10.49 -2.24
CA SER A 40 3.97 -9.99 -2.69
C SER A 40 4.63 -9.09 -1.63
N ASP A 41 3.88 -8.16 -1.03
CA ASP A 41 4.34 -7.32 0.09
C ASP A 41 4.86 -8.18 1.26
N GLN A 42 4.07 -9.18 1.68
CA GLN A 42 4.47 -10.12 2.72
C GLN A 42 5.76 -10.85 2.38
N LYS A 43 5.85 -11.38 1.16
CA LYS A 43 7.01 -12.14 0.68
C LYS A 43 8.26 -11.28 0.72
N TYR A 44 8.25 -10.11 0.07
CA TYR A 44 9.42 -9.23 0.02
C TYR A 44 9.83 -8.72 1.40
N PHE A 45 8.87 -8.42 2.27
CA PHE A 45 9.16 -8.01 3.64
C PHE A 45 9.86 -9.13 4.42
N ILE A 46 9.37 -10.37 4.34
CA ILE A 46 9.99 -11.53 5.03
C ILE A 46 11.39 -11.80 4.49
N GLU A 47 11.58 -11.78 3.17
CA GLU A 47 12.88 -11.98 2.53
C GLU A 47 13.87 -10.92 3.03
N SER A 48 13.50 -9.64 2.98
CA SER A 48 14.37 -8.53 3.40
C SER A 48 14.73 -8.60 4.90
N VAL A 49 13.78 -8.89 5.79
CA VAL A 49 14.08 -9.05 7.23
C VAL A 49 15.02 -10.21 7.47
N ASN A 50 14.84 -11.32 6.75
CA ASN A 50 15.71 -12.50 6.89
C ASN A 50 17.15 -12.22 6.39
N GLU A 51 17.29 -11.51 5.26
CA GLU A 51 18.58 -11.07 4.73
C GLU A 51 19.31 -10.14 5.71
N LEU A 52 18.57 -9.30 6.43
CA LEU A 52 19.09 -8.43 7.49
C LEU A 52 19.34 -9.17 8.82
N GLY A 53 19.20 -10.51 8.86
CA GLY A 53 19.45 -11.32 10.04
C GLY A 53 18.35 -11.27 11.11
N GLY A 54 17.17 -10.75 10.79
CA GLY A 54 15.98 -10.76 11.65
C GLY A 54 15.13 -12.03 11.47
N LYS A 55 13.97 -12.04 12.14
CA LYS A 55 12.91 -13.07 12.00
C LYS A 55 11.54 -12.40 12.03
N VAL A 56 10.69 -12.71 11.06
CA VAL A 56 9.31 -12.19 11.01
C VAL A 56 8.34 -13.16 11.70
N LEU A 57 7.42 -12.59 12.48
CA LEU A 57 6.23 -13.26 12.99
C LEU A 57 5.02 -12.63 12.31
N VAL A 58 4.37 -13.37 11.43
CA VAL A 58 3.23 -12.88 10.64
C VAL A 58 1.90 -13.21 11.32
N ALA A 59 0.95 -12.27 11.24
CA ALA A 59 -0.45 -12.49 11.54
C ALA A 59 -1.33 -11.79 10.49
N VAL A 60 -2.46 -12.40 10.13
CA VAL A 60 -3.37 -11.93 9.09
C VAL A 60 -4.78 -11.79 9.66
N ALA A 61 -5.34 -10.61 9.56
CA ALA A 61 -6.59 -10.23 10.22
C ALA A 61 -7.86 -10.55 9.40
N ASP A 62 -7.73 -10.87 8.10
CA ASP A 62 -8.85 -11.16 7.18
C ASP A 62 -9.92 -10.06 7.17
N ASN A 63 -9.47 -8.79 7.17
CA ASN A 63 -10.30 -7.58 7.21
C ASN A 63 -11.16 -7.42 8.48
N ASP A 64 -10.79 -8.09 9.59
CA ASP A 64 -11.43 -7.98 10.89
C ASP A 64 -10.51 -7.18 11.84
N ASP A 65 -10.96 -6.00 12.28
CA ASP A 65 -10.16 -5.11 13.14
C ASP A 65 -10.07 -5.60 14.59
N GLN A 66 -11.07 -6.32 15.10
CA GLN A 66 -11.01 -6.95 16.41
C GLN A 66 -10.02 -8.12 16.43
N LYS A 67 -10.05 -8.93 15.38
CA LYS A 67 -9.03 -9.97 15.16
C LYS A 67 -7.64 -9.37 15.06
N GLN A 68 -7.50 -8.22 14.37
CA GLN A 68 -6.21 -7.53 14.25
C GLN A 68 -5.68 -7.10 15.63
N LEU A 69 -6.52 -6.55 16.49
CA LEU A 69 -6.15 -6.18 17.87
C LEU A 69 -5.72 -7.40 18.69
N GLN A 70 -6.48 -8.50 18.64
CA GLN A 70 -6.12 -9.75 19.34
C GLN A 70 -4.77 -10.30 18.87
N GLN A 71 -4.52 -10.30 17.56
CA GLN A 71 -3.27 -10.74 16.97
C GLN A 71 -2.08 -9.85 17.38
N ALA A 72 -2.28 -8.54 17.52
CA ALA A 72 -1.27 -7.63 18.05
C ALA A 72 -0.87 -8.02 19.49
N GLN A 73 -1.85 -8.31 20.37
CA GLN A 73 -1.59 -8.80 21.73
C GLN A 73 -0.75 -10.09 21.72
N ASP A 74 -1.07 -11.03 20.84
CA ASP A 74 -0.38 -12.31 20.77
C ASP A 74 1.05 -12.17 20.21
N LEU A 75 1.29 -11.28 19.24
CA LEU A 75 2.62 -10.95 18.75
C LEU A 75 3.48 -10.32 19.88
N LEU A 76 2.93 -9.41 20.67
CA LEU A 76 3.61 -8.76 21.79
C LEU A 76 4.02 -9.80 22.87
N LYS A 77 3.14 -10.74 23.24
CA LYS A 77 3.47 -11.85 24.14
C LYS A 77 4.65 -12.70 23.62
N ARG A 78 4.85 -12.80 22.30
CA ARG A 78 5.97 -13.52 21.66
C ARG A 78 7.27 -12.71 21.62
N LYS A 79 7.30 -11.54 22.30
CA LYS A 79 8.47 -10.67 22.48
C LYS A 79 9.05 -10.17 21.15
N ILE A 80 8.18 -9.66 20.26
CA ILE A 80 8.63 -8.87 19.11
C ILE A 80 9.30 -7.57 19.61
N ARG A 81 10.22 -7.04 18.80
CA ARG A 81 10.97 -5.81 19.12
C ARG A 81 10.49 -4.62 18.30
N THR A 82 9.77 -4.87 17.22
CA THR A 82 9.13 -3.87 16.35
C THR A 82 7.86 -4.47 15.78
N LEU A 83 6.81 -3.67 15.64
CA LEU A 83 5.57 -4.05 14.98
C LEU A 83 5.40 -3.25 13.69
N VAL A 84 5.24 -3.95 12.57
CA VAL A 84 4.83 -3.37 11.29
C VAL A 84 3.38 -3.75 11.05
N ILE A 85 2.53 -2.76 10.79
CA ILE A 85 1.08 -2.96 10.66
C ILE A 85 0.55 -2.34 9.37
N ILE A 86 -0.23 -3.13 8.62
CA ILE A 86 -1.15 -2.65 7.60
C ILE A 86 -2.53 -2.64 8.25
N PRO A 87 -3.07 -1.49 8.64
CA PRO A 87 -4.31 -1.45 9.42
C PRO A 87 -5.51 -1.87 8.58
N VAL A 88 -6.45 -2.61 9.20
CA VAL A 88 -7.78 -2.84 8.66
C VAL A 88 -8.55 -1.53 8.63
N ASN A 89 -8.52 -0.79 9.74
CA ASN A 89 -9.19 0.48 9.92
C ASN A 89 -8.20 1.50 10.52
N GLN A 90 -8.09 2.64 9.87
CA GLN A 90 -7.14 3.71 10.22
C GLN A 90 -7.36 4.33 11.61
N TYR A 91 -8.53 4.17 12.21
CA TYR A 91 -8.88 4.73 13.52
C TYR A 91 -8.75 3.68 14.64
N SER A 92 -9.34 2.49 14.47
CA SER A 92 -9.28 1.43 15.50
C SER A 92 -7.86 0.93 15.73
N ALA A 93 -6.99 0.98 14.71
CA ALA A 93 -5.58 0.62 14.85
C ALA A 93 -4.77 1.53 15.78
N ALA A 94 -5.29 2.72 16.17
CA ALA A 94 -4.66 3.57 17.17
C ALA A 94 -4.51 2.86 18.53
N GLU A 95 -5.47 2.01 18.90
CA GLU A 95 -5.41 1.18 20.11
C GLU A 95 -4.23 0.19 20.06
N ILE A 96 -3.96 -0.38 18.89
CA ILE A 96 -2.82 -1.28 18.69
C ILE A 96 -1.49 -0.54 18.91
N VAL A 97 -1.39 0.72 18.45
CA VAL A 97 -0.20 1.56 18.68
C VAL A 97 0.02 1.80 20.16
N ASP A 98 -1.01 2.20 20.89
CA ASP A 98 -0.91 2.44 22.33
C ASP A 98 -0.56 1.14 23.08
N LEU A 99 -1.15 0.02 22.70
CA LEU A 99 -0.83 -1.30 23.25
C LEU A 99 0.64 -1.68 23.02
N ALA A 100 1.17 -1.50 21.81
CA ALA A 100 2.57 -1.79 21.48
C ALA A 100 3.53 -0.90 22.30
N HIS A 101 3.23 0.39 22.43
CA HIS A 101 4.03 1.31 23.25
C HIS A 101 4.04 0.96 24.74
N ASN A 102 2.93 0.44 25.29
CA ASN A 102 2.90 -0.07 26.67
C ASN A 102 3.84 -1.26 26.89
N HIS A 103 4.22 -1.95 25.80
CA HIS A 103 5.24 -3.01 25.80
C HIS A 103 6.63 -2.53 25.33
N SER A 104 6.82 -1.21 25.17
CA SER A 104 8.05 -0.60 24.61
C SER A 104 8.42 -1.13 23.21
N VAL A 105 7.42 -1.42 22.39
CA VAL A 105 7.57 -1.87 21.01
C VAL A 105 7.20 -0.74 20.07
N PRO A 106 8.15 -0.23 19.26
CA PRO A 106 7.86 0.79 18.25
C PRO A 106 7.00 0.22 17.11
N VAL A 107 6.21 1.11 16.49
CA VAL A 107 5.23 0.76 15.46
C VAL A 107 5.53 1.48 14.15
N ILE A 108 5.58 0.73 13.07
CA ILE A 108 5.62 1.23 11.69
C ILE A 108 4.26 1.03 11.05
N SER A 109 3.63 2.11 10.58
CA SER A 109 2.48 2.05 9.70
C SER A 109 2.97 1.77 8.29
N TYR A 110 2.48 0.71 7.66
CA TYR A 110 2.92 0.30 6.33
C TYR A 110 1.79 0.43 5.33
N ASP A 111 2.04 1.08 4.19
CA ASP A 111 1.09 1.43 3.13
C ASP A 111 -0.06 2.33 3.61
N ARG A 112 -0.82 1.94 4.61
CA ARG A 112 -1.97 2.66 5.17
C ARG A 112 -1.60 3.38 6.45
N LEU A 113 -1.89 4.69 6.53
CA LEU A 113 -1.57 5.50 7.72
C LEU A 113 -2.57 5.27 8.85
N ILE A 114 -2.04 5.03 10.07
CA ILE A 114 -2.86 4.97 11.28
C ILE A 114 -3.08 6.39 11.79
N ASN A 115 -4.34 6.84 11.76
CA ASN A 115 -4.72 8.19 12.17
C ASN A 115 -4.86 8.31 13.70
N ASN A 116 -4.76 9.55 14.19
CA ASN A 116 -4.95 9.93 15.60
C ASN A 116 -4.12 9.12 16.61
N SER A 117 -2.95 8.63 16.21
CA SER A 117 -2.08 7.76 17.00
C SER A 117 -0.68 8.33 17.15
N ARG A 118 0.12 7.71 18.02
CA ARG A 118 1.55 8.04 18.20
C ARG A 118 2.45 7.10 17.37
N VAL A 119 1.97 6.59 16.23
CA VAL A 119 2.79 5.74 15.34
C VAL A 119 4.16 6.37 15.10
N ASP A 120 5.21 5.56 15.12
CA ASP A 120 6.59 6.05 15.12
C ASP A 120 7.08 6.39 13.72
N TYR A 121 6.81 5.52 12.74
CA TYR A 121 7.21 5.68 11.34
C TYR A 121 6.09 5.30 10.40
N TYR A 122 6.13 5.88 9.19
CA TYR A 122 5.21 5.55 8.11
C TYR A 122 6.00 5.29 6.82
N VAL A 123 5.71 4.16 6.17
CA VAL A 123 6.31 3.79 4.87
C VAL A 123 5.18 3.54 3.89
N SER A 124 5.14 4.31 2.81
CA SER A 124 4.09 4.22 1.78
C SER A 124 4.55 4.83 0.47
N THR A 125 3.62 4.99 -0.46
CA THR A 125 3.73 5.85 -1.63
C THR A 125 3.00 7.16 -1.40
N ASP A 126 3.31 8.20 -2.16
CA ASP A 126 2.58 9.47 -2.12
C ASP A 126 1.20 9.32 -2.80
N ASN A 127 0.18 9.06 -1.98
CA ASN A 127 -1.18 8.83 -2.48
C ASN A 127 -1.84 10.08 -3.08
N ILE A 128 -1.44 11.30 -2.68
CA ILE A 128 -1.89 12.53 -3.35
C ILE A 128 -1.33 12.53 -4.77
N LYS A 129 -0.03 12.26 -4.90
CA LYS A 129 0.62 12.20 -6.21
C LYS A 129 0.03 11.13 -7.12
N ILE A 130 -0.33 9.97 -6.57
CA ILE A 130 -1.01 8.93 -7.34
C ILE A 130 -2.34 9.43 -7.89
N GLY A 131 -3.16 10.09 -7.07
CA GLY A 131 -4.42 10.69 -7.52
C GLY A 131 -4.22 11.76 -8.61
N GLU A 132 -3.18 12.60 -8.47
CA GLU A 132 -2.78 13.56 -9.50
C GLU A 132 -2.40 12.86 -10.81
N LEU A 133 -1.58 11.81 -10.76
CA LEU A 133 -1.17 11.03 -11.95
C LEU A 133 -2.38 10.43 -12.69
N GLN A 134 -3.33 9.84 -11.95
CA GLN A 134 -4.57 9.32 -12.53
C GLN A 134 -5.34 10.45 -13.25
N ALA A 135 -5.59 11.55 -12.56
CA ALA A 135 -6.39 12.65 -13.11
C ALA A 135 -5.66 13.38 -14.25
N GLN A 136 -4.34 13.58 -14.19
CA GLN A 136 -3.55 14.16 -15.27
C GLN A 136 -3.64 13.31 -16.54
N TYR A 137 -3.46 11.99 -16.44
CA TYR A 137 -3.57 11.11 -17.60
C TYR A 137 -4.97 11.17 -18.20
N MET A 138 -5.99 11.10 -17.34
CA MET A 138 -7.39 11.12 -17.78
C MET A 138 -7.79 12.45 -18.42
N THR A 139 -7.35 13.60 -17.89
CA THR A 139 -7.68 14.92 -18.50
C THR A 139 -6.92 15.18 -19.80
N GLN A 140 -5.74 14.58 -19.99
CA GLN A 140 -5.04 14.61 -21.27
C GLN A 140 -5.78 13.78 -22.34
N LEU A 141 -6.32 12.62 -21.96
CA LEU A 141 -7.02 11.72 -22.87
C LEU A 141 -8.47 12.18 -23.15
N VAL A 142 -9.17 12.64 -22.12
CA VAL A 142 -10.59 13.06 -22.16
C VAL A 142 -10.69 14.46 -21.53
N PRO A 143 -10.29 15.53 -22.23
CA PRO A 143 -10.22 16.89 -21.64
C PRO A 143 -11.58 17.49 -21.32
N LYS A 144 -12.67 16.94 -21.83
CA LYS A 144 -14.05 17.41 -21.63
C LYS A 144 -15.02 16.26 -21.50
N GLY A 145 -16.05 16.41 -20.69
CA GLY A 145 -17.15 15.46 -20.58
C GLY A 145 -17.55 15.10 -19.16
N ASN A 146 -18.34 14.05 -19.04
CA ASN A 146 -18.87 13.57 -17.77
C ASN A 146 -17.89 12.58 -17.12
N TYR A 147 -17.46 12.91 -15.92
CA TYR A 147 -16.53 12.12 -15.13
C TYR A 147 -17.22 11.48 -13.92
N ALA A 148 -16.78 10.28 -13.57
CA ALA A 148 -17.15 9.61 -12.33
C ALA A 148 -15.90 9.27 -11.51
N LEU A 149 -15.97 9.45 -10.19
CA LEU A 149 -14.96 9.02 -9.23
C LEU A 149 -15.57 7.92 -8.35
N ILE A 150 -15.01 6.70 -8.45
CA ILE A 150 -15.36 5.57 -7.58
C ILE A 150 -14.14 5.31 -6.69
N GLY A 151 -14.16 5.93 -5.51
CA GLY A 151 -13.04 5.89 -4.56
C GLY A 151 -12.88 4.54 -3.87
N GLY A 152 -11.74 4.38 -3.22
CA GLY A 152 -11.46 3.21 -2.40
C GLY A 152 -12.18 3.21 -1.06
N SER A 153 -11.69 2.44 -0.09
CA SER A 153 -12.32 2.28 1.22
C SER A 153 -12.39 3.59 2.01
N GLU A 154 -13.57 3.90 2.55
CA GLU A 154 -13.77 5.04 3.45
C GLU A 154 -13.02 4.91 4.78
N TYR A 155 -12.62 3.69 5.17
CA TYR A 155 -11.85 3.38 6.37
C TYR A 155 -10.33 3.46 6.17
N ASP A 156 -9.89 3.84 4.97
CA ASP A 156 -8.48 3.92 4.59
C ASP A 156 -8.10 5.36 4.22
N ASN A 157 -7.09 5.90 4.90
CA ASN A 157 -6.57 7.24 4.64
C ASN A 157 -6.12 7.42 3.17
N ASN A 158 -5.58 6.36 2.55
CA ASN A 158 -5.12 6.40 1.16
C ASN A 158 -6.25 6.82 0.20
N SER A 159 -7.47 6.33 0.44
CA SER A 159 -8.63 6.68 -0.37
C SER A 159 -8.92 8.18 -0.40
N ARG A 160 -8.79 8.83 0.76
CA ARG A 160 -8.98 10.29 0.89
C ARG A 160 -7.85 11.07 0.22
N MET A 161 -6.61 10.60 0.36
CA MET A 161 -5.45 11.25 -0.25
C MET A 161 -5.48 11.13 -1.78
N LEU A 162 -5.87 9.97 -2.32
CA LEU A 162 -6.10 9.77 -3.75
C LEU A 162 -7.16 10.77 -4.27
N PHE A 163 -8.29 10.84 -3.59
CA PHE A 163 -9.36 11.76 -3.97
C PHE A 163 -8.90 13.23 -3.96
N LEU A 164 -8.12 13.62 -2.94
CA LEU A 164 -7.55 14.96 -2.88
C LEU A 164 -6.65 15.23 -4.08
N GLY A 165 -5.77 14.31 -4.42
CA GLY A 165 -4.90 14.40 -5.60
C GLY A 165 -5.69 14.47 -6.90
N GLN A 166 -6.73 13.66 -7.06
CA GLN A 166 -7.62 13.71 -8.23
C GLN A 166 -8.28 15.08 -8.34
N MET A 167 -8.79 15.64 -7.25
CA MET A 167 -9.45 16.95 -7.24
C MET A 167 -8.47 18.10 -7.47
N ASN A 168 -7.20 18.02 -7.02
CA ASN A 168 -6.17 19.01 -7.35
C ASN A 168 -6.06 19.24 -8.86
N ILE A 169 -6.24 18.20 -9.66
CA ILE A 169 -6.16 18.28 -11.13
C ILE A 169 -7.51 18.56 -11.77
N LEU A 170 -8.59 17.91 -11.29
CA LEU A 170 -9.91 18.03 -11.93
C LEU A 170 -10.60 19.36 -11.65
N GLN A 171 -10.38 19.96 -10.47
CA GLN A 171 -11.09 21.15 -10.03
C GLN A 171 -11.02 22.32 -11.04
N PRO A 172 -9.86 22.69 -11.62
CA PRO A 172 -9.79 23.74 -12.62
C PRO A 172 -10.61 23.46 -13.88
N TYR A 173 -10.73 22.20 -14.32
CA TYR A 173 -11.54 21.80 -15.47
C TYR A 173 -13.04 21.88 -15.15
N ILE A 174 -13.42 21.51 -13.92
CA ILE A 174 -14.80 21.61 -13.43
C ILE A 174 -15.22 23.08 -13.37
N GLU A 175 -14.39 23.97 -12.85
CA GLU A 175 -14.67 25.39 -12.73
C GLU A 175 -14.82 26.08 -14.11
N ARG A 176 -14.10 25.59 -15.13
CA ARG A 176 -14.27 26.08 -16.52
C ARG A 176 -15.47 25.44 -17.25
N GLY A 177 -16.19 24.50 -16.61
CA GLY A 177 -17.29 23.77 -17.24
C GLY A 177 -16.86 22.79 -18.34
N GLU A 178 -15.59 22.42 -18.38
CA GLU A 178 -15.04 21.44 -19.33
C GLU A 178 -15.32 20.02 -18.88
N ILE A 179 -15.26 19.76 -17.57
CA ILE A 179 -15.57 18.47 -16.95
C ILE A 179 -16.76 18.63 -16.00
N ASN A 180 -17.73 17.73 -16.13
CA ASN A 180 -18.83 17.58 -15.19
C ASN A 180 -18.57 16.36 -14.31
N LEU A 181 -18.31 16.55 -13.02
CA LEU A 181 -18.22 15.45 -12.07
C LEU A 181 -19.64 15.01 -11.69
N VAL A 182 -20.17 14.01 -12.42
CA VAL A 182 -21.56 13.57 -12.32
C VAL A 182 -21.80 12.46 -11.29
N TYR A 183 -20.75 11.82 -10.82
CA TYR A 183 -20.83 10.75 -9.83
C TYR A 183 -19.57 10.71 -8.95
N ARG A 184 -19.78 10.55 -7.62
CA ARG A 184 -18.69 10.44 -6.64
C ARG A 184 -19.13 9.61 -5.45
N LYS A 185 -18.54 8.42 -5.28
CA LYS A 185 -18.77 7.56 -4.11
C LYS A 185 -17.50 6.83 -3.70
N PHE A 186 -17.47 6.40 -2.45
CA PHE A 186 -16.40 5.58 -1.88
C PHE A 186 -16.92 4.19 -1.58
N THR A 187 -16.09 3.17 -1.84
CA THR A 187 -16.37 1.80 -1.46
C THR A 187 -16.14 1.57 0.04
N LYS A 188 -16.70 0.50 0.57
CA LYS A 188 -16.42 0.09 1.95
C LYS A 188 -15.07 -0.65 2.06
N TYR A 189 -14.72 -1.49 1.08
CA TYR A 189 -13.60 -2.43 1.19
C TYR A 189 -12.69 -2.54 -0.04
N TRP A 190 -12.55 -1.56 -0.91
CA TRP A 190 -11.76 -1.67 -2.15
C TRP A 190 -12.21 -2.85 -3.03
N SER A 191 -13.49 -3.13 -3.07
CA SER A 191 -14.06 -4.35 -3.62
C SER A 191 -14.42 -4.21 -5.10
N GLU A 192 -14.16 -5.27 -5.88
CA GLU A 192 -14.59 -5.37 -7.28
C GLU A 192 -16.12 -5.31 -7.40
N ASP A 193 -16.84 -6.04 -6.55
CA ASP A 193 -18.31 -6.08 -6.61
C ASP A 193 -18.94 -4.74 -6.25
N GLU A 194 -18.36 -3.99 -5.28
CA GLU A 194 -18.80 -2.63 -4.98
C GLU A 194 -18.53 -1.69 -6.18
N GLY A 195 -17.35 -1.80 -6.81
CA GLY A 195 -17.01 -1.07 -8.02
C GLY A 195 -18.01 -1.34 -9.17
N TYR A 196 -18.38 -2.60 -9.35
CA TYR A 196 -19.39 -3.02 -10.31
C TYR A 196 -20.77 -2.42 -10.03
N GLN A 197 -21.26 -2.51 -8.78
CA GLN A 197 -22.57 -1.97 -8.41
C GLN A 197 -22.61 -0.45 -8.53
N MET A 198 -21.54 0.25 -8.09
CA MET A 198 -21.43 1.70 -8.22
C MET A 198 -21.35 2.16 -9.67
N ALA A 199 -20.65 1.41 -10.53
CA ALA A 199 -20.61 1.71 -11.95
C ALA A 199 -22.00 1.53 -12.61
N LYS A 200 -22.73 0.49 -12.28
CA LYS A 200 -24.13 0.30 -12.77
C LYS A 200 -25.04 1.45 -12.32
N GLU A 201 -24.94 1.82 -11.06
CA GLU A 201 -25.70 2.97 -10.51
C GLU A 201 -25.33 4.26 -11.25
N CYS A 202 -24.04 4.54 -11.43
CA CYS A 202 -23.54 5.69 -12.16
C CYS A 202 -24.08 5.75 -13.60
N LEU A 203 -24.01 4.63 -14.33
CA LEU A 203 -24.50 4.53 -15.70
C LEU A 203 -26.01 4.76 -15.79
N ALA A 204 -26.79 4.16 -14.88
CA ALA A 204 -28.25 4.33 -14.85
C ALA A 204 -28.65 5.78 -14.54
N GLN A 205 -28.02 6.42 -13.55
CA GLN A 205 -28.31 7.80 -13.16
C GLN A 205 -27.97 8.83 -14.24
N ASN A 206 -27.04 8.50 -15.15
CA ASN A 206 -26.53 9.40 -16.17
C ASN A 206 -26.91 8.96 -17.60
N ASN A 207 -27.91 8.07 -17.76
CA ASN A 207 -28.36 7.57 -19.07
C ASN A 207 -27.20 7.05 -19.96
N ASN A 208 -26.23 6.35 -19.35
CA ASN A 208 -25.01 5.88 -19.97
C ASN A 208 -24.09 6.98 -20.56
N GLN A 209 -24.30 8.25 -20.22
CA GLN A 209 -23.52 9.38 -20.75
C GLN A 209 -22.32 9.67 -19.85
N ILE A 210 -21.39 8.75 -19.77
CA ILE A 210 -20.12 8.87 -19.02
C ILE A 210 -18.96 8.78 -20.03
N ASN A 211 -17.96 9.67 -19.87
CA ASN A 211 -16.78 9.71 -20.72
C ASN A 211 -15.55 9.13 -20.02
N ALA A 212 -15.46 9.26 -18.69
CA ALA A 212 -14.31 8.82 -17.93
C ALA A 212 -14.71 8.36 -16.51
N ILE A 213 -14.07 7.27 -16.04
CA ILE A 213 -14.21 6.79 -14.66
C ILE A 213 -12.82 6.63 -14.07
N ILE A 214 -12.55 7.33 -12.96
CA ILE A 214 -11.34 7.11 -12.17
C ILE A 214 -11.70 6.23 -10.99
N ALA A 215 -11.22 5.00 -11.02
CA ALA A 215 -11.39 4.03 -9.95
C ALA A 215 -10.24 4.15 -8.94
N GLY A 216 -10.55 3.97 -7.66
CA GLY A 216 -9.57 4.06 -6.58
C GLY A 216 -8.44 3.05 -6.72
N ASN A 217 -8.75 1.82 -7.20
CA ASN A 217 -7.74 0.82 -7.54
C ASN A 217 -8.21 -0.10 -8.67
N ASP A 218 -7.37 -1.06 -9.04
CA ASP A 218 -7.62 -1.99 -10.15
C ASP A 218 -8.74 -3.00 -9.86
N ALA A 219 -8.95 -3.40 -8.61
CA ALA A 219 -10.10 -4.24 -8.27
C ALA A 219 -11.43 -3.52 -8.56
N ILE A 220 -11.54 -2.25 -8.13
CA ILE A 220 -12.70 -1.39 -8.42
C ILE A 220 -12.81 -1.16 -9.93
N ALA A 221 -11.68 -0.85 -10.61
CA ALA A 221 -11.64 -0.65 -12.06
C ALA A 221 -12.15 -1.88 -12.81
N TYR A 222 -11.79 -3.08 -12.38
CA TYR A 222 -12.27 -4.31 -13.01
C TYR A 222 -13.78 -4.49 -12.86
N GLY A 223 -14.34 -4.14 -11.70
CA GLY A 223 -15.79 -4.06 -11.50
C GLY A 223 -16.46 -3.07 -12.46
N VAL A 224 -15.85 -1.89 -12.65
CA VAL A 224 -16.29 -0.89 -13.63
C VAL A 224 -16.28 -1.47 -15.04
N LEU A 225 -15.19 -2.14 -15.46
CA LEU A 225 -15.09 -2.74 -16.79
C LEU A 225 -16.19 -3.79 -17.05
N ARG A 226 -16.53 -4.59 -16.04
CA ARG A 226 -17.65 -5.55 -16.13
C ARG A 226 -18.98 -4.83 -16.40
N ALA A 227 -19.27 -3.76 -15.65
CA ALA A 227 -20.50 -2.98 -15.85
C ALA A 227 -20.54 -2.31 -17.23
N LEU A 228 -19.41 -1.77 -17.70
CA LEU A 228 -19.32 -1.17 -19.04
C LEU A 228 -19.55 -2.21 -20.14
N LYS A 229 -19.01 -3.41 -19.99
CA LYS A 229 -19.20 -4.51 -20.94
C LYS A 229 -20.67 -4.91 -21.06
N GLU A 230 -21.37 -5.08 -19.96
CA GLU A 230 -22.80 -5.41 -19.94
C GLU A 230 -23.67 -4.36 -20.62
N ASN A 231 -23.22 -3.10 -20.64
CA ASN A 231 -23.93 -1.97 -21.27
C ASN A 231 -23.43 -1.65 -22.70
N GLY A 232 -22.52 -2.44 -23.27
CA GLY A 232 -21.96 -2.19 -24.61
C GLY A 232 -21.12 -0.91 -24.71
N LEU A 233 -20.49 -0.53 -23.60
CA LEU A 233 -19.67 0.68 -23.44
C LEU A 233 -18.17 0.40 -23.36
N GLU A 234 -17.75 -0.84 -23.61
CA GLU A 234 -16.33 -1.18 -23.68
C GLU A 234 -15.59 -0.25 -24.65
N LYS A 235 -14.41 0.20 -24.24
CA LYS A 235 -13.55 1.14 -25.00
C LYS A 235 -14.18 2.51 -25.32
N LYS A 236 -15.42 2.75 -24.91
CA LYS A 236 -16.10 4.06 -25.11
C LYS A 236 -15.94 4.96 -23.88
N VAL A 237 -15.71 4.39 -22.72
CA VAL A 237 -15.47 5.09 -21.46
C VAL A 237 -14.03 4.82 -21.03
N ALA A 238 -13.26 5.89 -20.83
CA ALA A 238 -11.90 5.76 -20.32
C ALA A 238 -11.93 5.35 -18.84
N VAL A 239 -11.13 4.34 -18.45
CA VAL A 239 -11.07 3.83 -17.08
C VAL A 239 -9.63 3.86 -16.60
N ALA A 240 -9.39 4.52 -15.45
CA ALA A 240 -8.12 4.52 -14.74
C ALA A 240 -8.20 3.71 -13.45
N GLY A 241 -7.09 3.05 -13.06
CA GLY A 241 -6.94 2.29 -11.83
C GLY A 241 -5.66 2.61 -11.06
N MET A 242 -5.30 1.74 -10.11
CA MET A 242 -4.07 1.77 -9.32
C MET A 242 -3.76 0.34 -8.85
N ASP A 243 -2.51 0.03 -8.59
CA ASP A 243 -1.86 -1.19 -8.11
C ASP A 243 -1.23 -2.07 -9.20
N ALA A 244 -1.54 -1.86 -10.48
CA ALA A 244 -1.03 -2.61 -11.63
C ALA A 244 -1.27 -4.13 -11.50
N ASP A 245 -2.49 -4.52 -11.10
CA ASP A 245 -2.90 -5.93 -11.04
C ASP A 245 -2.78 -6.57 -12.42
N LEU A 246 -2.25 -7.80 -12.50
CA LEU A 246 -1.97 -8.49 -13.77
C LEU A 246 -3.19 -8.50 -14.71
N ARG A 247 -4.38 -8.81 -14.20
CA ARG A 247 -5.60 -8.82 -15.01
C ARG A 247 -5.95 -7.45 -15.61
N ASN A 248 -5.69 -6.37 -14.86
CA ASN A 248 -5.96 -5.01 -15.31
C ASN A 248 -4.90 -4.53 -16.31
N VAL A 249 -3.63 -4.91 -16.13
CA VAL A 249 -2.59 -4.66 -17.13
C VAL A 249 -2.93 -5.39 -18.44
N ARG A 250 -3.50 -6.59 -18.41
CA ARG A 250 -4.06 -7.26 -19.59
C ARG A 250 -5.21 -6.48 -20.22
N GLU A 251 -6.08 -5.88 -19.43
CA GLU A 251 -7.16 -5.01 -19.93
C GLU A 251 -6.62 -3.71 -20.55
N ILE A 252 -5.48 -3.20 -20.06
CA ILE A 252 -4.76 -2.08 -20.70
C ILE A 252 -4.21 -2.52 -22.07
N VAL A 253 -3.60 -3.69 -22.17
CA VAL A 253 -3.13 -4.25 -23.47
C VAL A 253 -4.27 -4.36 -24.47
N LYS A 254 -5.44 -4.83 -24.02
CA LYS A 254 -6.66 -4.95 -24.85
C LYS A 254 -7.32 -3.61 -25.17
N GLY A 255 -6.98 -2.54 -24.46
CA GLY A 255 -7.54 -1.20 -24.59
C GLY A 255 -8.90 -1.01 -23.91
N ASN A 256 -9.28 -1.86 -22.96
CA ASN A 256 -10.49 -1.71 -22.15
C ASN A 256 -10.26 -0.79 -20.92
N GLN A 257 -9.04 -0.80 -20.38
CA GLN A 257 -8.56 0.16 -19.38
C GLN A 257 -7.47 1.02 -20.01
N VAL A 258 -7.38 2.30 -19.67
CA VAL A 258 -6.43 3.22 -20.31
C VAL A 258 -5.12 3.34 -19.54
N MET A 259 -5.16 3.23 -18.20
CA MET A 259 -3.99 3.29 -17.35
C MET A 259 -4.24 2.71 -15.97
N THR A 260 -3.16 2.38 -15.30
CA THR A 260 -3.10 2.14 -13.86
C THR A 260 -1.89 2.87 -13.27
N VAL A 261 -1.76 2.89 -11.94
CA VAL A 261 -0.57 3.40 -11.26
C VAL A 261 0.10 2.27 -10.50
N TYR A 262 1.36 2.00 -10.82
CA TYR A 262 2.18 1.01 -10.13
C TYR A 262 2.86 1.63 -8.90
N LYS A 263 2.79 0.91 -7.80
CA LYS A 263 3.55 1.19 -6.57
C LYS A 263 4.77 0.28 -6.50
N PRO A 264 5.99 0.77 -6.17
CA PRO A 264 7.19 -0.07 -6.12
C PRO A 264 7.18 -0.96 -4.87
N ILE A 265 6.37 -2.01 -4.88
CA ILE A 265 6.05 -2.88 -3.73
C ILE A 265 7.31 -3.49 -3.12
N LYS A 266 8.23 -3.98 -3.95
CA LYS A 266 9.49 -4.57 -3.48
C LYS A 266 10.32 -3.56 -2.70
N THR A 267 10.51 -2.36 -3.24
CA THR A 267 11.25 -1.28 -2.59
C THR A 267 10.55 -0.84 -1.30
N MET A 268 9.23 -0.72 -1.32
CA MET A 268 8.45 -0.34 -0.14
C MET A 268 8.59 -1.36 0.99
N ALA A 269 8.49 -2.65 0.66
CA ALA A 269 8.64 -3.74 1.63
C ALA A 269 10.06 -3.81 2.21
N SER A 270 11.10 -3.68 1.36
CA SER A 270 12.48 -3.69 1.83
C SER A 270 12.82 -2.48 2.68
N THR A 271 12.33 -1.29 2.34
CA THR A 271 12.48 -0.08 3.16
C THR A 271 11.84 -0.25 4.55
N ALA A 272 10.62 -0.77 4.60
CA ALA A 272 9.95 -1.01 5.88
C ALA A 272 10.68 -2.10 6.71
N ALA A 273 11.21 -3.13 6.06
CA ALA A 273 11.99 -4.18 6.70
C ALA A 273 13.30 -3.63 7.30
N GLU A 274 14.01 -2.77 6.57
CA GLU A 274 15.23 -2.11 7.06
C GLU A 274 14.95 -1.27 8.30
N ILE A 275 13.95 -0.39 8.24
CA ILE A 275 13.53 0.43 9.39
C ILE A 275 13.13 -0.47 10.56
N ALA A 276 12.37 -1.54 10.33
CA ALA A 276 11.91 -2.45 11.37
C ALA A 276 13.07 -3.16 12.07
N VAL A 277 14.07 -3.63 11.33
CA VAL A 277 15.25 -4.31 11.90
C VAL A 277 16.15 -3.33 12.65
N LYS A 278 16.38 -2.12 12.13
CA LYS A 278 17.12 -1.04 12.83
C LYS A 278 16.44 -0.70 14.17
N LEU A 279 15.13 -0.45 14.17
CA LEU A 279 14.36 -0.18 15.39
C LEU A 279 14.44 -1.35 16.39
N ALA A 280 14.33 -2.59 15.91
CA ALA A 280 14.43 -3.78 16.76
C ALA A 280 15.80 -3.92 17.42
N ARG A 281 16.85 -3.33 16.84
CA ARG A 281 18.23 -3.29 17.37
C ARG A 281 18.50 -2.05 18.23
N GLY A 282 17.60 -1.08 18.24
CA GLY A 282 17.80 0.21 18.88
C GLY A 282 18.76 1.14 18.12
N GLU A 283 18.87 0.95 16.81
CA GLU A 283 19.68 1.78 15.91
C GLU A 283 18.89 3.03 15.48
N GLU A 284 19.60 4.10 15.15
CA GLU A 284 18.99 5.31 14.59
C GLU A 284 18.45 5.07 13.19
N ILE A 285 17.36 5.76 12.87
CA ILE A 285 16.71 5.66 11.56
C ILE A 285 17.08 6.88 10.73
N ASP A 286 17.81 6.62 9.64
CA ASP A 286 18.12 7.58 8.60
C ASP A 286 17.18 7.40 7.40
N GLY A 287 17.06 8.41 6.53
CA GLY A 287 16.40 8.28 5.23
C GLY A 287 14.90 8.57 5.22
N CYS A 288 14.30 9.07 6.31
CA CYS A 288 12.97 9.66 6.23
C CYS A 288 13.02 10.92 5.35
N ASN A 289 12.33 10.89 4.20
CA ASN A 289 12.37 11.99 3.24
C ASN A 289 11.27 13.03 3.49
N THR A 290 10.31 12.76 4.36
CA THR A 290 9.21 13.66 4.66
C THR A 290 8.59 13.41 6.04
N ARG A 291 7.59 14.21 6.39
CA ARG A 291 6.74 14.02 7.56
C ARG A 291 5.28 14.16 7.17
N VAL A 292 4.45 13.18 7.54
CA VAL A 292 3.03 13.16 7.22
C VAL A 292 2.20 13.37 8.49
N SER A 293 1.23 14.27 8.44
CA SER A 293 0.28 14.45 9.54
C SER A 293 -0.71 13.30 9.60
N ASN A 294 -0.85 12.69 10.78
CA ASN A 294 -1.89 11.69 11.04
C ASN A 294 -3.00 12.21 11.95
N GLY A 295 -3.13 13.53 12.09
CA GLY A 295 -4.08 14.19 12.98
C GLY A 295 -3.58 14.38 14.42
N LYS A 296 -2.64 13.57 14.90
CA LYS A 296 -2.05 13.69 16.25
C LYS A 296 -0.61 14.22 16.25
N ARG A 297 0.16 13.88 15.23
CA ARG A 297 1.56 14.30 15.10
C ARG A 297 2.01 14.33 13.64
N LEU A 298 3.16 14.93 13.39
CA LEU A 298 3.91 14.79 12.15
C LEU A 298 4.77 13.52 12.25
N VAL A 299 4.37 12.47 11.55
CA VAL A 299 5.04 11.16 11.55
C VAL A 299 6.22 11.19 10.60
N PRO A 300 7.45 10.84 11.04
CA PRO A 300 8.58 10.61 10.14
C PRO A 300 8.20 9.54 9.10
N SER A 301 8.38 9.85 7.81
CA SER A 301 7.82 9.02 6.75
C SER A 301 8.82 8.82 5.61
N VAL A 302 8.72 7.67 4.96
CA VAL A 302 9.31 7.41 3.65
C VAL A 302 8.17 7.26 2.67
N LEU A 303 8.02 8.24 1.76
CA LEU A 303 7.07 8.18 0.66
C LEU A 303 7.82 7.91 -0.63
N LEU A 304 7.51 6.77 -1.25
CA LEU A 304 8.09 6.34 -2.50
C LEU A 304 7.31 6.91 -3.69
N GLU A 305 8.00 7.13 -4.80
CA GLU A 305 7.37 7.53 -6.05
C GLU A 305 6.60 6.36 -6.66
N ALA A 306 5.43 6.65 -7.20
CA ALA A 306 4.62 5.71 -7.97
C ALA A 306 4.71 6.04 -9.46
N LEU A 307 4.54 5.04 -10.33
CA LEU A 307 4.70 5.18 -11.77
C LEU A 307 3.36 5.00 -12.49
N PRO A 308 2.97 5.92 -13.39
CA PRO A 308 1.83 5.70 -14.26
C PRO A 308 2.18 4.61 -15.28
N VAL A 309 1.27 3.65 -15.45
CA VAL A 309 1.41 2.52 -16.38
C VAL A 309 0.28 2.59 -17.39
N ASN A 310 0.63 2.63 -18.67
CA ASN A 310 -0.27 2.58 -19.79
C ASN A 310 0.26 1.63 -20.86
N LYS A 311 -0.45 1.48 -21.98
CA LYS A 311 -0.08 0.53 -23.04
C LYS A 311 1.34 0.75 -23.60
N ASP A 312 1.83 1.98 -23.59
CA ASP A 312 3.09 2.36 -24.24
C ASP A 312 4.32 2.12 -23.32
N ASN A 313 4.12 1.93 -22.01
CA ASN A 313 5.23 1.82 -21.06
C ASN A 313 5.19 0.60 -20.12
N ILE A 314 4.33 -0.39 -20.38
CA ILE A 314 4.24 -1.64 -19.58
C ILE A 314 5.61 -2.32 -19.46
N GLU A 315 6.38 -2.39 -20.57
CA GLU A 315 7.69 -3.06 -20.58
C GLU A 315 8.74 -2.31 -19.76
N GLN A 316 8.75 -0.99 -19.86
CA GLN A 316 9.71 -0.12 -19.17
C GLN A 316 9.38 0.09 -17.68
N THR A 317 8.18 -0.30 -17.26
CA THR A 317 7.68 -0.15 -15.88
C THR A 317 7.55 -1.51 -15.19
N VAL A 318 6.37 -2.09 -15.14
CA VAL A 318 6.05 -3.28 -14.35
C VAL A 318 6.82 -4.55 -14.75
N ILE A 319 7.25 -4.65 -16.03
CA ILE A 319 8.06 -5.78 -16.51
C ILE A 319 9.53 -5.56 -16.16
N ALA A 320 10.09 -4.38 -16.45
CA ALA A 320 11.48 -4.06 -16.14
C ALA A 320 11.78 -4.11 -14.63
N GLU A 321 10.82 -3.70 -13.77
CA GLU A 321 10.89 -3.84 -12.32
C GLU A 321 10.79 -5.30 -11.83
N GLY A 322 10.48 -6.24 -12.72
CA GLY A 322 10.27 -7.66 -12.38
C GLY A 322 9.01 -7.93 -11.56
N TYR A 323 8.07 -6.98 -11.53
CA TYR A 323 6.80 -7.12 -10.84
C TYR A 323 5.86 -8.06 -11.59
N LEU A 324 5.74 -7.89 -12.92
CA LEU A 324 5.00 -8.77 -13.80
C LEU A 324 5.93 -9.43 -14.84
N LYS A 325 5.59 -10.62 -15.29
CA LYS A 325 6.31 -11.29 -16.37
C LYS A 325 5.65 -10.98 -17.71
N ALA A 326 6.46 -10.68 -18.73
CA ALA A 326 5.97 -10.37 -20.08
C ALA A 326 5.03 -11.47 -20.63
N GLN A 327 5.40 -12.74 -20.46
CA GLN A 327 4.58 -13.87 -20.88
C GLN A 327 3.19 -13.89 -20.24
N ASP A 328 3.05 -13.40 -18.99
CA ASP A 328 1.77 -13.39 -18.29
C ASP A 328 0.93 -12.19 -18.71
N VAL A 329 1.55 -11.09 -19.10
CA VAL A 329 0.89 -9.84 -19.52
C VAL A 329 0.29 -9.99 -20.92
N TYR A 330 1.01 -10.60 -21.86
CA TYR A 330 0.63 -10.65 -23.29
C TYR A 330 -0.06 -11.96 -23.73
N GLN A 331 -0.55 -12.75 -22.76
CA GLN A 331 -1.37 -13.95 -23.04
C GLN A 331 -2.77 -13.65 -23.52
#